data_0bbb78d380d17bc7ec036a02d2d5cb10
#
_entry.id   0bbb78d380d17bc7ec036a02d2d5cb10
#
_cell.length_a   1.000
_cell.length_b   1.000
_cell.length_c   1.000
_cell.angle_alpha   90.00
_cell.angle_beta   90.00
_cell.angle_gamma   90.00
#
_symmetry.space_group_name_H-M   'P 1'
#
loop_
_entity.id
_entity.type
_entity.pdbx_description
1 polymer ?
#
loop_
_entity_poly.entity_id
_entity_poly.type
_entity_poly.pdbx_seq_one_letter_code
_entity_poly.pdbx_strand_id
1 'polypeptide(L)'
;SEKASKILIRDFGEIEKLQVSKKSQRDFVTNADLKIEKIIIEELEKARPNFSFISEERGQKKNRDFENTWIIDPIDGTTNFLHGIPHFAISIGLLSFNEIVSALIFDPIKDEIFFAEKNKGAFLNNQRIKVSKKKDINECLFTIGENFKKDADFLYRKSGCAALDLAYVAAGRYDAYFQKKLNLWDIAAGLLLVKEAGGITNDINLKNLDNIKIIAANSNIYKEFQKKVLNF
;
A
#
# COMPACT_ATOMS: atom_id res chain seq x y z
N SER A 1 -3.69 -11.12 10.89
CA SER A 1 -3.30 -11.25 9.46
C SER A 1 -3.45 -12.68 8.93
N GLU A 2 -2.99 -13.72 9.62
CA GLU A 2 -3.05 -15.11 9.11
C GLU A 2 -4.47 -15.60 8.73
N LYS A 3 -5.50 -15.25 9.50
CA LYS A 3 -6.88 -15.64 9.15
C LYS A 3 -7.36 -14.96 7.87
N ALA A 4 -7.10 -13.67 7.75
CA ALA A 4 -7.45 -12.88 6.58
C ALA A 4 -6.73 -13.42 5.33
N SER A 5 -5.44 -13.72 5.44
CA SER A 5 -4.64 -14.22 4.31
C SER A 5 -5.11 -15.57 3.78
N LYS A 6 -5.42 -16.53 4.66
CA LYS A 6 -5.92 -17.85 4.25
C LYS A 6 -7.23 -17.74 3.45
N ILE A 7 -8.10 -16.83 3.86
CA ILE A 7 -9.37 -16.59 3.16
C ILE A 7 -9.10 -15.91 1.83
N LEU A 8 -8.22 -14.90 1.81
CA LEU A 8 -7.88 -14.15 0.61
C LEU A 8 -7.24 -15.04 -0.46
N ILE A 9 -6.28 -15.90 -0.08
CA ILE A 9 -5.66 -16.88 -0.99
C ILE A 9 -6.70 -17.87 -1.54
N ARG A 10 -7.60 -18.38 -0.69
CA ARG A 10 -8.67 -19.27 -1.13
C ARG A 10 -9.60 -18.57 -2.12
N ASP A 11 -10.07 -17.38 -1.78
CA ASP A 11 -11.02 -16.63 -2.58
C ASP A 11 -10.37 -16.21 -3.92
N PHE A 12 -9.06 -15.90 -3.94
CA PHE A 12 -8.28 -15.67 -5.16
C PHE A 12 -8.22 -16.92 -6.05
N GLY A 13 -7.93 -18.09 -5.48
CA GLY A 13 -7.90 -19.36 -6.22
C GLY A 13 -9.27 -19.77 -6.77
N GLU A 14 -10.37 -19.29 -6.19
CA GLU A 14 -11.72 -19.46 -6.71
C GLU A 14 -11.98 -18.56 -7.93
N ILE A 15 -11.49 -17.32 -7.94
CA ILE A 15 -11.59 -16.41 -9.09
C ILE A 15 -10.92 -17.00 -10.34
N GLU A 16 -9.74 -17.59 -10.20
CA GLU A 16 -9.04 -18.25 -11.31
C GLU A 16 -9.85 -19.40 -11.93
N LYS A 17 -10.71 -20.04 -11.14
CA LYS A 17 -11.56 -21.15 -11.57
C LYS A 17 -12.93 -20.70 -12.11
N LEU A 18 -13.38 -19.52 -11.71
CA LEU A 18 -14.66 -18.97 -12.10
C LEU A 18 -14.52 -18.31 -13.49
N GLN A 19 -14.85 -19.03 -14.55
CA GLN A 19 -15.20 -18.43 -15.86
C GLN A 19 -16.55 -17.69 -15.75
N VAL A 20 -16.64 -16.68 -14.88
CA VAL A 20 -17.89 -16.05 -14.47
C VAL A 20 -18.10 -14.74 -15.24
N SER A 21 -19.37 -14.33 -15.42
CA SER A 21 -19.72 -13.05 -16.04
C SER A 21 -19.12 -11.88 -15.27
N LYS A 22 -18.73 -10.78 -15.97
CA LYS A 22 -18.14 -9.57 -15.36
C LYS A 22 -18.92 -9.02 -14.16
N LYS A 23 -20.23 -9.19 -14.15
CA LYS A 23 -21.11 -8.73 -13.05
C LYS A 23 -20.91 -9.56 -11.78
N SER A 24 -20.88 -10.88 -11.92
CA SER A 24 -20.69 -11.78 -10.78
C SER A 24 -19.25 -11.72 -10.23
N GLN A 25 -18.26 -11.42 -11.05
CA GLN A 25 -16.88 -11.20 -10.58
C GLN A 25 -16.78 -9.96 -9.67
N ARG A 26 -17.41 -8.84 -10.05
CA ARG A 26 -17.42 -7.62 -9.21
C ARG A 26 -18.10 -7.85 -7.87
N ASP A 27 -19.27 -8.49 -7.88
CA ASP A 27 -20.01 -8.80 -6.65
C ASP A 27 -19.20 -9.75 -5.75
N PHE A 28 -18.47 -10.69 -6.32
CA PHE A 28 -17.59 -11.60 -5.58
C PHE A 28 -16.42 -10.85 -4.91
N VAL A 29 -15.76 -9.95 -5.64
CA VAL A 29 -14.65 -9.14 -5.12
C VAL A 29 -15.13 -8.25 -4.00
N THR A 30 -16.21 -7.50 -4.18
CA THR A 30 -16.80 -6.66 -3.12
C THR A 30 -17.12 -7.47 -1.86
N ASN A 31 -17.60 -8.70 -2.00
CA ASN A 31 -17.85 -9.58 -0.86
C ASN A 31 -16.53 -10.05 -0.19
N ALA A 32 -15.46 -10.28 -0.95
CA ALA A 32 -14.16 -10.63 -0.41
C ALA A 32 -13.58 -9.46 0.39
N ASP A 33 -13.60 -8.24 -0.16
CA ASP A 33 -13.14 -7.02 0.50
C ASP A 33 -13.85 -6.80 1.83
N LEU A 34 -15.18 -6.78 1.84
CA LEU A 34 -16.01 -6.62 3.05
C LEU A 34 -15.73 -7.68 4.11
N LYS A 35 -15.50 -8.92 3.70
CA LYS A 35 -15.23 -10.05 4.60
C LYS A 35 -13.83 -9.94 5.21
N ILE A 36 -12.81 -9.63 4.40
CA ILE A 36 -11.44 -9.45 4.86
C ILE A 36 -11.37 -8.26 5.81
N GLU A 37 -11.95 -7.11 5.43
CA GLU A 37 -12.00 -5.92 6.28
C GLU A 37 -12.65 -6.22 7.63
N LYS A 38 -13.80 -6.92 7.64
CA LYS A 38 -14.47 -7.33 8.87
C LYS A 38 -13.55 -8.13 9.80
N ILE A 39 -12.85 -9.11 9.25
CA ILE A 39 -11.94 -9.95 10.04
C ILE A 39 -10.78 -9.12 10.61
N ILE A 40 -10.19 -8.23 9.81
CA ILE A 40 -9.10 -7.36 10.26
C ILE A 40 -9.58 -6.46 11.40
N ILE A 41 -10.72 -5.79 11.22
CA ILE A 41 -11.30 -4.90 12.23
C ILE A 41 -11.58 -5.67 13.52
N GLU A 42 -12.23 -6.83 13.47
CA GLU A 42 -12.55 -7.66 14.64
C GLU A 42 -11.27 -8.06 15.42
N GLU A 43 -10.18 -8.43 14.75
CA GLU A 43 -8.92 -8.77 15.42
C GLU A 43 -8.23 -7.54 16.02
N LEU A 44 -8.27 -6.40 15.35
CA LEU A 44 -7.70 -5.14 15.86
C LEU A 44 -8.51 -4.58 17.03
N GLU A 45 -9.85 -4.68 17.00
CA GLU A 45 -10.72 -4.29 18.11
C GLU A 45 -10.49 -5.13 19.37
N LYS A 46 -10.25 -6.44 19.23
CA LYS A 46 -9.88 -7.29 20.37
C LYS A 46 -8.59 -6.81 21.04
N ALA A 47 -7.60 -6.38 20.25
CA ALA A 47 -6.32 -5.92 20.76
C ALA A 47 -6.36 -4.48 21.30
N ARG A 48 -7.16 -3.61 20.67
CA ARG A 48 -7.27 -2.17 20.99
C ARG A 48 -8.71 -1.67 20.80
N PRO A 49 -9.62 -1.97 21.74
CA PRO A 49 -11.06 -1.77 21.58
C PRO A 49 -11.49 -0.29 21.49
N ASN A 50 -10.64 0.62 21.93
CA ASN A 50 -10.95 2.05 21.93
C ASN A 50 -10.44 2.81 20.69
N PHE A 51 -9.57 2.19 19.87
CA PHE A 51 -9.00 2.85 18.69
C PHE A 51 -10.06 3.05 17.61
N SER A 52 -9.95 4.16 16.90
CA SER A 52 -10.80 4.48 15.75
C SER A 52 -10.33 3.76 14.49
N PHE A 53 -11.15 3.80 13.44
CA PHE A 53 -10.87 3.15 12.16
C PHE A 53 -11.16 4.10 11.00
N ILE A 54 -10.32 4.04 9.98
CA ILE A 54 -10.53 4.53 8.62
C ILE A 54 -10.28 3.34 7.71
N SER A 55 -11.27 2.90 6.95
CA SER A 55 -11.12 1.77 6.05
C SER A 55 -11.80 2.03 4.71
N GLU A 56 -11.37 1.34 3.66
CA GLU A 56 -11.86 1.54 2.31
C GLU A 56 -13.37 1.29 2.20
N GLU A 57 -13.84 0.12 2.68
CA GLU A 57 -15.20 -0.35 2.45
C GLU A 57 -16.22 0.26 3.43
N ARG A 58 -15.82 0.49 4.69
CA ARG A 58 -16.72 0.97 5.76
C ARG A 58 -16.52 2.44 6.08
N GLY A 59 -15.51 3.09 5.52
CA GLY A 59 -15.21 4.48 5.80
C GLY A 59 -14.69 4.69 7.22
N GLN A 60 -15.15 5.76 7.87
CA GLN A 60 -14.69 6.14 9.20
C GLN A 60 -15.59 5.60 10.31
N LYS A 61 -14.99 4.94 11.31
CA LYS A 61 -15.61 4.57 12.57
C LYS A 61 -14.86 5.24 13.73
N LYS A 62 -15.47 6.21 14.39
CA LYS A 62 -14.90 6.89 15.57
C LYS A 62 -15.25 6.12 16.83
N ASN A 63 -14.22 5.73 17.58
CA ASN A 63 -14.36 5.13 18.91
C ASN A 63 -13.93 6.14 19.98
N ARG A 64 -13.73 5.71 21.24
CA ARG A 64 -13.41 6.60 22.38
C ARG A 64 -12.04 7.27 22.28
N ASP A 65 -11.09 6.61 21.62
CA ASP A 65 -9.74 7.13 21.40
C ASP A 65 -9.68 7.73 19.98
N PHE A 66 -9.66 9.06 19.90
CA PHE A 66 -9.59 9.80 18.64
C PHE A 66 -8.16 10.01 18.15
N GLU A 67 -7.17 9.82 19.04
CA GLU A 67 -5.76 10.06 18.73
C GLU A 67 -5.14 8.87 18.03
N ASN A 68 -5.69 7.67 18.26
CA ASN A 68 -5.22 6.42 17.66
C ASN A 68 -6.25 5.86 16.67
N THR A 69 -5.85 5.78 15.42
CA THR A 69 -6.74 5.35 14.32
C THR A 69 -6.03 4.32 13.44
N TRP A 70 -6.65 3.14 13.29
CA TRP A 70 -6.26 2.17 12.27
C TRP A 70 -6.70 2.65 10.90
N ILE A 71 -5.79 2.59 9.92
CA ILE A 71 -6.05 2.90 8.52
C ILE A 71 -5.87 1.59 7.75
N ILE A 72 -6.93 1.13 7.06
CA ILE A 72 -6.99 -0.23 6.51
C ILE A 72 -7.43 -0.19 5.05
N ASP A 73 -6.67 -0.86 4.20
CA ASP A 73 -7.08 -1.33 2.89
C ASP A 73 -7.08 -2.86 2.92
N PRO A 74 -8.25 -3.50 2.77
CA PRO A 74 -8.37 -4.94 2.85
C PRO A 74 -7.74 -5.66 1.66
N ILE A 75 -7.82 -5.06 0.44
CA ILE A 75 -7.25 -5.62 -0.79
C ILE A 75 -6.79 -4.47 -1.72
N ASP A 76 -5.64 -3.86 -1.43
CA ASP A 76 -5.04 -2.95 -2.42
C ASP A 76 -4.63 -3.75 -3.68
N GLY A 77 -5.04 -3.23 -4.83
CA GLY A 77 -4.91 -3.94 -6.09
C GLY A 77 -6.14 -4.78 -6.45
N THR A 78 -7.34 -4.33 -6.08
CA THR A 78 -8.64 -4.98 -6.36
C THR A 78 -8.82 -5.33 -7.83
N THR A 79 -8.35 -4.48 -8.75
CA THR A 79 -8.37 -4.78 -10.19
C THR A 79 -7.51 -6.00 -10.54
N ASN A 80 -6.32 -6.10 -9.95
CA ASN A 80 -5.44 -7.27 -10.12
C ASN A 80 -6.12 -8.54 -9.59
N PHE A 81 -6.64 -8.45 -8.36
CA PHE A 81 -7.38 -9.54 -7.74
C PHE A 81 -8.52 -10.02 -8.61
N LEU A 82 -9.36 -9.11 -9.12
CA LEU A 82 -10.49 -9.39 -10.01
C LEU A 82 -10.10 -10.13 -11.30
N HIS A 83 -8.90 -9.85 -11.82
CA HIS A 83 -8.41 -10.42 -13.07
C HIS A 83 -7.48 -11.63 -12.88
N GLY A 84 -7.37 -12.18 -11.65
CA GLY A 84 -6.48 -13.30 -11.36
C GLY A 84 -4.99 -12.95 -11.49
N ILE A 85 -4.63 -11.67 -11.36
CA ILE A 85 -3.23 -11.22 -11.38
C ILE A 85 -2.69 -11.29 -9.94
N PRO A 86 -1.65 -12.11 -9.67
CA PRO A 86 -1.15 -12.36 -8.31
C PRO A 86 -0.28 -11.20 -7.79
N HIS A 87 -0.86 -9.99 -7.73
CA HIS A 87 -0.18 -8.78 -7.27
C HIS A 87 -1.17 -7.83 -6.57
N PHE A 88 -1.43 -8.09 -5.31
CA PHE A 88 -2.32 -7.36 -4.42
C PHE A 88 -1.87 -7.54 -2.97
N ALA A 89 -2.32 -6.69 -2.05
CA ALA A 89 -1.88 -6.72 -0.66
C ALA A 89 -2.97 -6.29 0.32
N ILE A 90 -2.81 -6.71 1.59
CA ILE A 90 -3.46 -6.10 2.74
C ILE A 90 -2.56 -4.98 3.23
N SER A 91 -3.11 -3.78 3.43
CA SER A 91 -2.39 -2.62 3.96
C SER A 91 -3.01 -2.15 5.27
N ILE A 92 -2.20 -2.02 6.34
CA ILE A 92 -2.64 -1.58 7.67
C ILE A 92 -1.64 -0.56 8.21
N GLY A 93 -2.10 0.66 8.45
CA GLY A 93 -1.36 1.71 9.14
C GLY A 93 -1.96 2.04 10.51
N LEU A 94 -1.14 2.44 11.46
CA LEU A 94 -1.60 3.05 12.71
C LEU A 94 -1.21 4.52 12.72
N LEU A 95 -2.21 5.37 12.66
CA LEU A 95 -2.09 6.81 12.91
C LEU A 95 -2.19 7.06 14.40
N SER A 96 -1.22 7.78 14.99
CA SER A 96 -1.23 8.20 16.36
C SER A 96 -0.71 9.63 16.45
N PHE A 97 -1.46 10.54 17.12
CA PHE A 97 -1.11 11.97 17.23
C PHE A 97 -0.74 12.61 15.87
N ASN A 98 -1.52 12.31 14.83
CA ASN A 98 -1.33 12.82 13.46
C ASN A 98 -0.01 12.36 12.78
N GLU A 99 0.56 11.23 13.19
CA GLU A 99 1.71 10.59 12.56
C GLU A 99 1.46 9.10 12.37
N ILE A 100 1.93 8.52 11.27
CA ILE A 100 1.92 7.06 11.11
C ILE A 100 3.04 6.48 11.97
N VAL A 101 2.68 5.62 12.94
CA VAL A 101 3.63 5.07 13.92
C VAL A 101 3.89 3.58 13.76
N SER A 102 2.99 2.86 13.08
CA SER A 102 3.17 1.45 12.74
C SER A 102 2.57 1.18 11.36
N ALA A 103 3.18 0.28 10.62
CA ALA A 103 2.79 -0.07 9.26
C ALA A 103 2.97 -1.57 9.02
N LEU A 104 2.03 -2.16 8.32
CA LEU A 104 2.09 -3.52 7.80
C LEU A 104 1.51 -3.54 6.39
N ILE A 105 2.27 -4.10 5.44
CA ILE A 105 1.80 -4.48 4.11
C ILE A 105 2.10 -5.96 3.93
N PHE A 106 1.08 -6.73 3.59
CA PHE A 106 1.20 -8.17 3.43
C PHE A 106 0.80 -8.59 2.00
N ASP A 107 1.76 -9.13 1.25
CA ASP A 107 1.53 -9.82 -0.02
C ASP A 107 1.24 -11.31 0.27
N PRO A 108 -0.01 -11.76 0.17
CA PRO A 108 -0.36 -13.13 0.52
C PRO A 108 0.11 -14.18 -0.49
N ILE A 109 0.39 -13.76 -1.73
CA ILE A 109 0.81 -14.66 -2.80
C ILE A 109 2.30 -15.02 -2.66
N LYS A 110 3.12 -14.03 -2.28
CA LYS A 110 4.57 -14.21 -2.11
C LYS A 110 4.96 -14.54 -0.66
N ASP A 111 3.97 -14.54 0.26
CA ASP A 111 4.19 -14.67 1.71
C ASP A 111 5.21 -13.63 2.22
N GLU A 112 5.06 -12.38 1.76
CA GLU A 112 5.93 -11.27 2.11
C GLU A 112 5.23 -10.31 3.07
N ILE A 113 5.75 -10.17 4.28
CA ILE A 113 5.29 -9.22 5.30
C ILE A 113 6.29 -8.08 5.37
N PHE A 114 5.88 -6.90 4.88
CA PHE A 114 6.60 -5.65 5.08
C PHE A 114 6.06 -4.97 6.34
N PHE A 115 6.94 -4.65 7.25
CA PHE A 115 6.58 -4.06 8.54
C PHE A 115 7.52 -2.92 8.91
N ALA A 116 6.98 -1.87 9.52
CA ALA A 116 7.77 -0.79 10.12
C ALA A 116 7.12 -0.25 11.39
N GLU A 117 7.95 0.15 12.34
CA GLU A 117 7.57 1.00 13.47
C GLU A 117 8.41 2.28 13.46
N LYS A 118 7.80 3.40 13.81
CA LYS A 118 8.46 4.70 13.86
C LYS A 118 9.75 4.63 14.68
N ASN A 119 10.86 5.08 14.08
CA ASN A 119 12.22 5.08 14.62
C ASN A 119 12.84 3.68 14.88
N LYS A 120 12.24 2.60 14.37
CA LYS A 120 12.78 1.24 14.56
C LYS A 120 13.29 0.61 13.25
N GLY A 121 12.97 1.23 12.11
CA GLY A 121 13.32 0.76 10.79
C GLY A 121 12.22 -0.06 10.12
N ALA A 122 12.48 -0.44 8.86
CA ALA A 122 11.60 -1.26 8.03
C ALA A 122 12.16 -2.67 7.85
N PHE A 123 11.27 -3.64 7.76
CA PHE A 123 11.60 -5.07 7.70
C PHE A 123 10.74 -5.78 6.64
N LEU A 124 11.31 -6.79 6.00
CA LEU A 124 10.64 -7.79 5.17
C LEU A 124 10.91 -9.16 5.81
N ASN A 125 9.86 -9.87 6.20
CA ASN A 125 9.96 -11.19 6.84
C ASN A 125 11.06 -11.21 7.92
N ASN A 126 11.04 -10.23 8.84
CA ASN A 126 12.01 -10.03 9.93
C ASN A 126 13.44 -9.63 9.50
N GLN A 127 13.72 -9.50 8.20
CA GLN A 127 15.01 -8.98 7.72
C GLN A 127 14.91 -7.46 7.49
N ARG A 128 15.88 -6.71 8.02
CA ARG A 128 15.91 -5.26 7.84
C ARG A 128 16.11 -4.89 6.38
N ILE A 129 15.25 -4.02 5.86
CA ILE A 129 15.31 -3.53 4.49
C ILE A 129 15.74 -2.05 4.44
N LYS A 130 16.22 -1.64 3.28
CA LYS A 130 16.55 -0.24 2.95
C LYS A 130 16.20 0.04 1.51
N VAL A 131 15.89 1.30 1.21
CA VAL A 131 15.77 1.79 -0.17
C VAL A 131 17.05 1.57 -0.95
N SER A 132 16.96 1.57 -2.27
CA SER A 132 18.12 1.43 -3.14
C SER A 132 19.14 2.55 -2.91
N LYS A 133 20.38 2.33 -3.35
CA LYS A 133 21.47 3.31 -3.23
C LYS A 133 21.86 3.93 -4.59
N LYS A 134 21.11 3.64 -5.65
CA LYS A 134 21.37 4.18 -6.98
C LYS A 134 21.36 5.69 -6.97
N LYS A 135 22.23 6.28 -7.77
CA LYS A 135 22.43 7.74 -7.89
C LYS A 135 22.13 8.24 -9.30
N ASP A 136 22.29 7.40 -10.30
CA ASP A 136 22.00 7.73 -11.70
C ASP A 136 20.55 7.33 -11.99
N ILE A 137 19.74 8.30 -12.37
CA ILE A 137 18.31 8.09 -12.67
C ILE A 137 18.11 7.20 -13.90
N ASN A 138 19.09 7.14 -14.81
CA ASN A 138 19.04 6.31 -16.01
C ASN A 138 19.21 4.80 -15.72
N GLU A 139 19.77 4.46 -14.56
CA GLU A 139 19.89 3.07 -14.09
C GLU A 139 18.69 2.63 -13.25
N CYS A 140 17.75 3.54 -12.99
CA CYS A 140 16.64 3.30 -12.07
C CYS A 140 15.45 2.62 -12.73
N LEU A 141 14.76 1.81 -11.95
CA LEU A 141 13.47 1.24 -12.29
C LEU A 141 12.39 1.88 -11.40
N PHE A 142 11.42 2.52 -12.02
CA PHE A 142 10.32 3.19 -11.33
C PHE A 142 9.04 2.38 -11.37
N THR A 143 8.12 2.68 -10.44
CA THR A 143 6.73 2.30 -10.58
C THR A 143 5.85 3.55 -10.62
N ILE A 144 4.85 3.55 -11.50
CA ILE A 144 4.08 4.74 -11.81
C ILE A 144 2.63 4.35 -12.09
N GLY A 145 1.70 4.89 -11.28
CA GLY A 145 0.26 4.66 -11.47
C GLY A 145 -0.38 5.47 -12.60
N GLU A 146 0.33 6.45 -13.12
CA GLU A 146 -0.16 7.36 -14.16
C GLU A 146 0.14 6.86 -15.57
N ASN A 147 -0.61 7.40 -16.54
CA ASN A 147 -0.28 7.23 -17.95
C ASN A 147 0.68 8.35 -18.37
N PHE A 148 1.91 7.99 -18.72
CA PHE A 148 2.84 8.93 -19.34
C PHE A 148 2.54 9.13 -20.82
N LYS A 149 2.70 10.36 -21.29
CA LYS A 149 2.76 10.64 -22.73
C LYS A 149 3.99 9.93 -23.31
N LYS A 150 3.96 9.58 -24.57
CA LYS A 150 4.72 8.61 -25.34
C LYS A 150 6.26 8.55 -25.18
N ASP A 151 6.92 9.49 -24.49
CA ASP A 151 8.38 9.62 -24.47
C ASP A 151 8.96 9.68 -23.04
N ALA A 152 8.50 8.79 -22.15
CA ALA A 152 9.19 8.66 -20.87
C ALA A 152 10.59 8.06 -21.10
N ASP A 153 11.59 8.88 -20.91
CA ASP A 153 13.02 8.54 -21.09
C ASP A 153 13.57 7.76 -19.89
N PHE A 154 12.75 6.82 -19.34
CA PHE A 154 13.12 5.99 -18.20
C PHE A 154 12.33 4.68 -18.11
N LEU A 155 12.91 3.68 -17.45
CA LEU A 155 12.27 2.39 -17.24
C LEU A 155 11.24 2.48 -16.14
N TYR A 156 10.00 2.04 -16.40
CA TYR A 156 8.97 1.97 -15.38
C TYR A 156 8.05 0.77 -15.52
N ARG A 157 7.33 0.50 -14.43
CA ARG A 157 6.24 -0.48 -14.36
C ARG A 157 4.96 0.22 -13.93
N LYS A 158 3.82 -0.36 -14.29
CA LYS A 158 2.50 0.00 -13.79
C LYS A 158 1.89 -1.25 -13.17
N SER A 159 2.05 -1.39 -11.86
CA SER A 159 1.74 -2.64 -11.14
C SER A 159 0.27 -2.76 -10.78
N GLY A 160 -0.37 -1.62 -10.44
CA GLY A 160 -1.78 -1.57 -10.05
C GLY A 160 -2.02 -1.91 -8.57
N CYS A 161 -0.99 -1.82 -7.70
CA CYS A 161 -1.09 -1.99 -6.25
C CYS A 161 -0.16 -0.98 -5.57
N ALA A 162 -0.72 0.10 -5.04
CA ALA A 162 0.04 1.22 -4.48
C ALA A 162 0.82 0.84 -3.22
N ALA A 163 0.23 0.01 -2.36
CA ALA A 163 0.88 -0.48 -1.15
C ALA A 163 2.13 -1.30 -1.49
N LEU A 164 2.05 -2.26 -2.44
CA LEU A 164 3.22 -3.03 -2.87
C LEU A 164 4.25 -2.17 -3.59
N ASP A 165 3.83 -1.18 -4.36
CA ASP A 165 4.74 -0.26 -5.02
C ASP A 165 5.60 0.49 -4.00
N LEU A 166 5.00 1.01 -2.92
CA LEU A 166 5.70 1.66 -1.82
C LEU A 166 6.56 0.67 -1.02
N ALA A 167 6.06 -0.54 -0.74
CA ALA A 167 6.82 -1.59 -0.08
C ALA A 167 8.06 -2.00 -0.88
N TYR A 168 7.95 -2.06 -2.21
CA TYR A 168 9.08 -2.37 -3.09
C TYR A 168 10.09 -1.23 -3.19
N VAL A 169 9.64 0.03 -3.10
CA VAL A 169 10.57 1.17 -2.93
C VAL A 169 11.32 1.03 -1.61
N ALA A 170 10.64 0.73 -0.50
CA ALA A 170 11.26 0.52 0.81
C ALA A 170 12.27 -0.63 0.82
N ALA A 171 12.01 -1.69 0.03
CA ALA A 171 12.90 -2.84 -0.11
C ALA A 171 14.01 -2.65 -1.17
N GLY A 172 14.06 -1.50 -1.85
CA GLY A 172 15.03 -1.22 -2.90
C GLY A 172 14.84 -2.03 -4.20
N ARG A 173 13.66 -2.65 -4.38
CA ARG A 173 13.27 -3.35 -5.61
C ARG A 173 12.88 -2.37 -6.71
N TYR A 174 12.20 -1.27 -6.35
CA TYR A 174 12.00 -0.08 -7.16
C TYR A 174 12.80 1.07 -6.56
N ASP A 175 13.20 1.99 -7.41
CA ASP A 175 14.00 3.15 -7.01
C ASP A 175 13.12 4.35 -6.65
N ALA A 176 11.94 4.44 -7.27
CA ALA A 176 10.92 5.45 -6.96
C ALA A 176 9.52 5.04 -7.38
N TYR A 177 8.52 5.72 -6.79
CA TYR A 177 7.09 5.59 -7.07
C TYR A 177 6.42 6.94 -7.23
N PHE A 178 5.47 7.02 -8.17
CA PHE A 178 4.60 8.19 -8.39
C PHE A 178 3.19 7.78 -8.77
N GLN A 179 2.20 8.35 -8.07
CA GLN A 179 0.79 8.26 -8.44
C GLN A 179 -0.01 9.43 -7.88
N LYS A 180 -1.12 9.77 -8.57
CA LYS A 180 -2.13 10.76 -8.17
C LYS A 180 -3.44 10.06 -7.85
N LYS A 181 -4.37 10.79 -7.23
CA LYS A 181 -5.74 10.34 -6.95
C LYS A 181 -5.81 9.05 -6.12
N LEU A 182 -4.92 8.93 -5.15
CA LEU A 182 -4.93 7.87 -4.17
C LEU A 182 -5.74 8.26 -2.93
N ASN A 183 -6.17 7.26 -2.20
CA ASN A 183 -6.77 7.40 -0.89
C ASN A 183 -5.74 7.21 0.21
N LEU A 184 -6.07 7.62 1.43
CA LEU A 184 -5.14 7.52 2.54
C LEU A 184 -4.80 6.06 2.88
N TRP A 185 -5.74 5.14 2.76
CA TRP A 185 -5.52 3.72 3.04
C TRP A 185 -4.57 3.04 2.04
N ASP A 186 -4.52 3.49 0.79
CA ASP A 186 -3.60 2.99 -0.23
C ASP A 186 -2.12 3.24 0.14
N ILE A 187 -1.85 4.31 0.92
CA ILE A 187 -0.49 4.81 1.13
C ILE A 187 -0.02 4.86 2.57
N ALA A 188 -0.91 4.88 3.56
CA ALA A 188 -0.54 5.15 4.96
C ALA A 188 0.57 4.23 5.48
N ALA A 189 0.46 2.93 5.26
CA ALA A 189 1.50 1.99 5.66
C ALA A 189 2.79 2.19 4.85
N GLY A 190 2.66 2.40 3.54
CA GLY A 190 3.79 2.60 2.64
C GLY A 190 4.63 3.84 2.95
N LEU A 191 3.99 4.94 3.41
CA LEU A 191 4.68 6.16 3.84
C LEU A 191 5.69 5.88 4.96
N LEU A 192 5.27 5.15 5.98
CA LEU A 192 6.17 4.79 7.08
C LEU A 192 7.26 3.82 6.64
N LEU A 193 6.90 2.80 5.85
CA LEU A 193 7.87 1.83 5.32
C LEU A 193 9.00 2.52 4.56
N VAL A 194 8.68 3.41 3.62
CA VAL A 194 9.67 4.15 2.82
C VAL A 194 10.54 5.02 3.73
N LYS A 195 9.94 5.76 4.67
CA LYS A 195 10.66 6.62 5.61
C LYS A 195 11.62 5.82 6.48
N GLU A 196 11.16 4.73 7.09
CA GLU A 196 11.96 3.88 7.98
C GLU A 196 13.04 3.06 7.24
N ALA A 197 12.87 2.85 5.94
CA ALA A 197 13.88 2.29 5.06
C ALA A 197 14.94 3.31 4.58
N GLY A 198 14.81 4.60 4.96
CA GLY A 198 15.72 5.69 4.59
C GLY A 198 15.41 6.36 3.26
N GLY A 199 14.19 6.17 2.74
CA GLY A 199 13.67 6.89 1.58
C GLY A 199 13.04 8.24 1.95
N ILE A 200 12.59 8.95 0.94
CA ILE A 200 11.92 10.26 1.05
C ILE A 200 10.56 10.17 0.36
N THR A 201 9.56 10.77 0.98
CA THR A 201 8.24 11.03 0.38
C THR A 201 7.97 12.53 0.35
N ASN A 202 7.06 12.97 -0.53
CA ASN A 202 6.51 14.32 -0.38
C ASN A 202 5.67 14.43 0.89
N ASP A 203 5.44 15.66 1.34
CA ASP A 203 4.56 15.92 2.47
C ASP A 203 3.12 15.55 2.12
N ILE A 204 2.48 14.79 3.02
CA ILE A 204 1.09 14.36 2.93
C ILE A 204 0.33 14.89 4.14
N ASN A 205 -0.78 15.57 3.89
CA ASN A 205 -1.72 15.92 4.95
C ASN A 205 -2.58 14.69 5.29
N LEU A 206 -2.28 14.04 6.40
CA LEU A 206 -2.97 12.82 6.87
C LEU A 206 -4.44 13.03 7.26
N LYS A 207 -4.94 14.28 7.23
CA LYS A 207 -6.36 14.58 7.38
C LYS A 207 -7.15 14.46 6.07
N ASN A 208 -6.46 14.48 4.93
CA ASN A 208 -7.06 14.23 3.63
C ASN A 208 -7.20 12.72 3.44
N LEU A 209 -8.41 12.28 3.10
CA LEU A 209 -8.69 10.85 2.91
C LEU A 209 -8.57 10.40 1.46
N ASP A 210 -8.69 11.33 0.53
CA ASP A 210 -8.74 11.05 -0.90
C ASP A 210 -7.93 12.06 -1.73
N ASN A 211 -7.87 11.81 -3.03
CA ASN A 211 -7.20 12.66 -4.02
C ASN A 211 -5.75 13.02 -3.65
N ILE A 212 -5.05 12.08 -3.03
CA ILE A 212 -3.68 12.25 -2.59
C ILE A 212 -2.72 11.98 -3.76
N LYS A 213 -1.66 12.78 -3.82
CA LYS A 213 -0.52 12.57 -4.72
C LYS A 213 0.67 12.12 -3.91
N ILE A 214 1.27 11.00 -4.32
CA ILE A 214 2.49 10.46 -3.70
C ILE A 214 3.68 10.52 -4.67
N ILE A 215 4.82 10.91 -4.15
CA ILE A 215 6.16 10.76 -4.75
C ILE A 215 7.03 10.13 -3.68
N ALA A 216 7.54 8.96 -3.92
CA ALA A 216 8.45 8.25 -3.02
C ALA A 216 9.70 7.81 -3.77
N ALA A 217 10.88 7.96 -3.17
CA ALA A 217 12.13 7.54 -3.80
C ALA A 217 13.24 7.32 -2.77
N ASN A 218 14.34 6.70 -3.21
CA ASN A 218 15.57 6.78 -2.46
C ASN A 218 16.09 8.24 -2.41
N SER A 219 16.84 8.58 -1.39
CA SER A 219 17.26 9.96 -1.11
C SER A 219 18.17 10.58 -2.20
N ASN A 220 18.89 9.76 -2.96
CA ASN A 220 19.83 10.25 -3.96
C ASN A 220 19.13 10.82 -5.19
N ILE A 221 18.04 10.20 -5.62
CA ILE A 221 17.35 10.56 -6.88
C ILE A 221 16.05 11.33 -6.66
N TYR A 222 15.56 11.47 -5.40
CA TYR A 222 14.24 12.05 -5.10
C TYR A 222 13.98 13.38 -5.81
N LYS A 223 14.90 14.32 -5.70
CA LYS A 223 14.74 15.68 -6.29
C LYS A 223 14.65 15.65 -7.83
N GLU A 224 15.45 14.81 -8.46
CA GLU A 224 15.47 14.68 -9.90
C GLU A 224 14.19 13.94 -10.39
N PHE A 225 13.82 12.85 -9.73
CA PHE A 225 12.60 12.13 -10.01
C PHE A 225 11.36 13.01 -9.85
N GLN A 226 11.29 13.79 -8.75
CA GLN A 226 10.22 14.74 -8.52
C GLN A 226 10.06 15.75 -9.67
N LYS A 227 11.15 16.31 -10.16
CA LYS A 227 11.13 17.22 -11.32
C LYS A 227 10.60 16.52 -12.57
N LYS A 228 11.02 15.29 -12.83
CA LYS A 228 10.55 14.51 -13.98
C LYS A 228 9.05 14.27 -13.92
N VAL A 229 8.51 13.82 -12.79
CA VAL A 229 7.09 13.43 -12.69
C VAL A 229 6.12 14.61 -12.48
N LEU A 230 6.59 15.78 -12.06
CA LEU A 230 5.75 16.98 -11.91
C LEU A 230 5.65 17.80 -13.19
N ASN A 231 6.55 17.62 -14.15
CA ASN A 231 6.53 18.29 -15.46
C ASN A 231 5.70 17.51 -16.50
N PHE A 232 5.04 16.44 -16.09
CA PHE A 232 4.07 15.63 -16.83
C PHE A 232 2.67 15.81 -16.18
#